data_9b39711de70f9d6f3d3466083564923a
#
_entry.id   9b39711de70f9d6f3d3466083564923a
#
_cell.length_a   1.000
_cell.length_b   1.000
_cell.length_c   1.000
_cell.angle_alpha   90.00
_cell.angle_beta   90.00
_cell.angle_gamma   90.00
#
_symmetry.space_group_name_H-M   'P 1'
#
loop_
_entity.id
_entity.type
_entity.pdbx_description
1 polymer ?
#
loop_
_entity_poly.entity_id
_entity_poly.type
_entity_poly.pdbx_seq_one_letter_code
_entity_poly.pdbx_strand_id
1 'polypeptide(L)'
;IKQACNQIEKYAAEGIFTGLFSLVQIFVAMNPEETVYFANPGPEGQFNPSYYFHWADFYNEPMNDWKDVTTALLSIPMAHMLVGFYTVADGSDGILKVMRSYQYYAASKISDAVSKAKWENDQQRGGYIWHTTGSGKTMTSFKSAQLIASSKDADKVIFLMDRIELGTQSLKEYRNFAEENEEVQATENTDVLVDKLKSTSPSDTLIVTSIQKMSNIKDDAQNKLNPNDIALINAKRLVFIVDECHRSTFGDMMQTIKHTFPKALFFGFTGTPIQGENQKKMSTTATVFGNELHRYSIADGIRDHNVLGFDPYK
;
A
#
# COMPACT_ATOMS: atom_id res chain seq x y z
N ILE A 1 0.86 5.17 30.37
CA ILE A 1 0.44 4.34 29.23
C ILE A 1 0.50 2.84 29.54
N LYS A 2 1.64 2.29 30.00
CA LYS A 2 1.81 0.85 30.26
C LYS A 2 0.71 0.27 31.16
N GLN A 3 0.30 0.98 32.22
CA GLN A 3 -0.79 0.53 33.09
C GLN A 3 -2.13 0.46 32.35
N ALA A 4 -2.42 1.41 31.48
CA ALA A 4 -3.65 1.41 30.68
C ALA A 4 -3.66 0.25 29.67
N CYS A 5 -2.53 -0.01 29.00
CA CYS A 5 -2.41 -1.16 28.11
C CYS A 5 -2.60 -2.49 28.85
N ASN A 6 -1.90 -2.67 30.00
CA ASN A 6 -2.07 -3.86 30.83
C ASN A 6 -3.53 -4.04 31.31
N GLN A 7 -4.25 -2.93 31.57
CA GLN A 7 -5.65 -3.00 31.96
C GLN A 7 -6.56 -3.47 30.81
N ILE A 8 -6.27 -3.02 29.57
CA ILE A 8 -6.97 -3.49 28.35
C ILE A 8 -6.73 -5.00 28.17
N GLU A 9 -5.47 -5.44 28.28
CA GLU A 9 -5.11 -6.86 28.18
C GLU A 9 -5.82 -7.71 29.24
N LYS A 10 -5.88 -7.20 30.49
CA LYS A 10 -6.63 -7.85 31.57
C LYS A 10 -8.12 -7.98 31.24
N TYR A 11 -8.75 -6.91 30.74
CA TYR A 11 -10.17 -6.93 30.35
C TYR A 11 -10.41 -7.93 29.22
N ALA A 12 -9.50 -8.05 28.26
CA ALA A 12 -9.60 -9.06 27.22
C ALA A 12 -9.52 -10.47 27.79
N ALA A 13 -8.57 -10.74 28.70
CA ALA A 13 -8.42 -12.03 29.38
C ALA A 13 -9.64 -12.39 30.25
N GLU A 14 -10.33 -11.40 30.81
CA GLU A 14 -11.59 -11.57 31.57
C GLU A 14 -12.82 -11.73 30.67
N GLY A 15 -12.67 -11.71 29.33
CA GLY A 15 -13.75 -11.89 28.38
C GLY A 15 -14.69 -10.69 28.24
N ILE A 16 -14.25 -9.48 28.61
CA ILE A 16 -15.06 -8.25 28.48
C ILE A 16 -15.36 -7.94 27.03
N PHE A 17 -14.44 -8.23 26.12
CA PHE A 17 -14.60 -7.97 24.67
C PHE A 17 -15.34 -9.12 23.96
N THR A 18 -16.54 -9.45 24.47
CA THR A 18 -17.45 -10.46 23.91
C THR A 18 -18.80 -9.84 23.56
N GLY A 19 -19.64 -10.55 22.85
CA GLY A 19 -20.94 -10.04 22.39
C GLY A 19 -20.78 -8.73 21.61
N LEU A 20 -21.46 -7.67 22.01
CA LEU A 20 -21.37 -6.37 21.35
C LEU A 20 -19.96 -5.77 21.37
N PHE A 21 -19.21 -5.97 22.44
CA PHE A 21 -17.83 -5.44 22.56
C PHE A 21 -16.79 -6.22 21.75
N SER A 22 -17.15 -7.35 21.15
CA SER A 22 -16.30 -8.02 20.16
C SER A 22 -16.10 -7.18 18.89
N LEU A 23 -16.96 -6.18 18.66
CA LEU A 23 -16.88 -5.24 17.53
C LEU A 23 -15.86 -4.12 17.73
N VAL A 24 -15.24 -4.01 18.92
CA VAL A 24 -14.14 -3.06 19.14
C VAL A 24 -12.94 -3.48 18.31
N GLN A 25 -12.56 -2.64 17.35
CA GLN A 25 -11.46 -2.92 16.42
C GLN A 25 -10.13 -2.33 16.86
N ILE A 26 -10.15 -1.16 17.51
CA ILE A 26 -8.95 -0.40 17.88
C ILE A 26 -9.07 0.03 19.33
N PHE A 27 -7.97 -0.12 20.06
CA PHE A 27 -7.78 0.42 21.40
C PHE A 27 -6.88 1.66 21.36
N VAL A 28 -7.16 2.61 22.24
CA VAL A 28 -6.35 3.81 22.43
C VAL A 28 -6.09 3.97 23.92
N ALA A 29 -4.82 4.03 24.30
CA ALA A 29 -4.40 4.36 25.66
C ALA A 29 -3.72 5.74 25.65
N MET A 30 -4.20 6.68 26.48
CA MET A 30 -3.81 8.07 26.44
C MET A 30 -3.53 8.63 27.84
N ASN A 31 -2.55 9.50 27.93
CA ASN A 31 -2.34 10.42 29.04
C ASN A 31 -2.01 11.81 28.44
N PRO A 32 -1.79 12.87 29.24
CA PRO A 32 -1.53 14.21 28.69
C PRO A 32 -0.31 14.32 27.77
N GLU A 33 0.68 13.44 27.91
CA GLU A 33 2.00 13.52 27.27
C GLU A 33 2.28 12.38 26.29
N GLU A 34 1.43 11.36 26.26
CA GLU A 34 1.66 10.18 25.44
C GLU A 34 0.35 9.50 25.04
N THR A 35 0.27 9.04 23.81
CA THR A 35 -0.85 8.24 23.30
C THR A 35 -0.31 7.08 22.47
N VAL A 36 -0.86 5.89 22.72
CA VAL A 36 -0.64 4.74 21.85
C VAL A 36 -1.99 4.20 21.36
N TYR A 37 -1.99 3.67 20.13
CA TYR A 37 -3.13 2.98 19.55
C TYR A 37 -2.70 1.65 18.96
N PHE A 38 -3.60 0.67 18.97
CA PHE A 38 -3.34 -0.69 18.47
C PHE A 38 -4.64 -1.40 18.13
N ALA A 39 -4.56 -2.37 17.24
CA ALA A 39 -5.70 -3.17 16.86
C ALA A 39 -6.09 -4.15 17.98
N ASN A 40 -7.38 -4.49 18.06
CA ASN A 40 -7.87 -5.58 18.88
C ASN A 40 -7.43 -6.91 18.21
N PRO A 41 -6.62 -7.74 18.89
CA PRO A 41 -6.15 -9.00 18.31
C PRO A 41 -7.27 -10.05 18.19
N GLY A 42 -8.47 -9.78 18.72
CA GLY A 42 -9.56 -10.74 18.76
C GLY A 42 -9.41 -11.79 19.87
N PRO A 43 -10.42 -12.70 20.00
CA PRO A 43 -10.51 -13.63 21.14
C PRO A 43 -9.38 -14.67 21.15
N GLU A 44 -8.82 -15.02 20.02
CA GLU A 44 -7.74 -16.01 19.90
C GLU A 44 -6.35 -15.37 19.75
N GLY A 45 -6.30 -14.05 19.54
CA GLY A 45 -5.06 -13.30 19.37
C GLY A 45 -4.40 -12.91 20.68
N GLN A 46 -3.11 -12.61 20.58
CA GLN A 46 -2.34 -12.13 21.73
C GLN A 46 -1.93 -10.67 21.53
N PHE A 47 -2.04 -9.87 22.59
CA PHE A 47 -1.51 -8.52 22.59
C PHE A 47 0.01 -8.55 22.45
N ASN A 48 0.53 -7.73 21.53
CA ASN A 48 1.96 -7.61 21.30
C ASN A 48 2.36 -6.14 21.34
N PRO A 49 3.13 -5.71 22.35
CA PRO A 49 3.56 -4.31 22.47
C PRO A 49 4.33 -3.76 21.25
N SER A 50 4.91 -4.62 20.42
CA SER A 50 5.56 -4.20 19.17
C SER A 50 4.56 -3.64 18.14
N TYR A 51 3.26 -3.85 18.35
CA TYR A 51 2.18 -3.32 17.52
C TYR A 51 1.41 -2.19 18.20
N TYR A 52 1.97 -1.58 19.24
CA TYR A 52 1.44 -0.39 19.89
C TYR A 52 2.13 0.82 19.27
N PHE A 53 1.35 1.66 18.58
CA PHE A 53 1.90 2.72 17.74
C PHE A 53 1.60 4.08 18.31
N HIS A 54 2.53 5.01 18.15
CA HIS A 54 2.31 6.43 18.33
C HIS A 54 1.83 7.05 17.00
N TRP A 55 0.95 8.04 17.10
CA TRP A 55 0.56 8.80 15.91
C TRP A 55 1.63 9.85 15.61
N ALA A 56 1.88 10.10 14.36
CA ALA A 56 2.78 11.14 13.88
C ALA A 56 2.08 11.97 12.80
N ASP A 57 2.60 13.15 12.51
CA ASP A 57 2.12 13.99 11.43
C ASP A 57 2.61 13.48 10.05
N PHE A 58 2.29 14.25 9.00
CA PHE A 58 2.70 13.93 7.63
C PHE A 58 4.23 13.88 7.43
N TYR A 59 4.98 14.58 8.25
CA TYR A 59 6.46 14.63 8.22
C TYR A 59 7.11 13.61 9.15
N ASN A 60 6.33 12.71 9.73
CA ASN A 60 6.71 11.70 10.72
C ASN A 60 7.13 12.28 12.07
N GLU A 61 6.75 13.52 12.38
CA GLU A 61 6.99 14.07 13.71
C GLU A 61 5.96 13.51 14.70
N PRO A 62 6.40 12.88 15.81
CA PRO A 62 5.50 12.27 16.78
C PRO A 62 4.57 13.30 17.42
N MET A 63 3.29 12.98 17.47
CA MET A 63 2.27 13.75 18.20
C MET A 63 2.09 13.15 19.59
N ASN A 64 2.56 13.82 20.61
CA ASN A 64 2.51 13.35 21.98
C ASN A 64 1.44 14.06 22.83
N ASP A 65 1.15 15.33 22.56
CA ASP A 65 0.12 16.08 23.28
C ASP A 65 -1.27 15.49 22.99
N TRP A 66 -2.04 15.23 24.04
CA TRP A 66 -3.35 14.60 23.92
C TRP A 66 -4.35 15.45 23.09
N LYS A 67 -4.23 16.78 23.10
CA LYS A 67 -5.11 17.66 22.33
C LYS A 67 -4.84 17.52 20.83
N ASP A 68 -3.56 17.46 20.45
CA ASP A 68 -3.15 17.26 19.07
C ASP A 68 -3.59 15.90 18.57
N VAL A 69 -3.37 14.84 19.35
CA VAL A 69 -3.81 13.49 19.01
C VAL A 69 -5.34 13.41 18.93
N THR A 70 -6.06 14.03 19.86
CA THR A 70 -7.53 14.04 19.84
C THR A 70 -8.04 14.69 18.55
N THR A 71 -7.41 15.77 18.11
CA THR A 71 -7.79 16.48 16.89
C THR A 71 -7.38 15.74 15.63
N ALA A 72 -6.19 15.17 15.59
CA ALA A 72 -5.64 14.52 14.40
C ALA A 72 -6.14 13.07 14.22
N LEU A 73 -6.06 12.25 15.27
CA LEU A 73 -6.36 10.82 15.21
C LEU A 73 -7.81 10.51 15.60
N LEU A 74 -8.31 11.12 16.69
CA LEU A 74 -9.61 10.78 17.28
C LEU A 74 -10.75 11.70 16.80
N SER A 75 -10.50 12.61 15.86
CA SER A 75 -11.57 13.33 15.19
C SER A 75 -12.51 12.33 14.49
N ILE A 76 -13.80 12.63 14.46
CA ILE A 76 -14.80 11.72 13.86
C ILE A 76 -14.41 11.29 12.44
N PRO A 77 -14.01 12.20 11.49
CA PRO A 77 -13.62 11.76 10.16
C PRO A 77 -12.42 10.82 10.18
N MET A 78 -11.39 11.13 10.95
CA MET A 78 -10.15 10.36 10.96
C MET A 78 -10.31 9.00 11.64
N ALA A 79 -10.93 8.96 12.82
CA ALA A 79 -11.19 7.70 13.52
C ALA A 79 -12.06 6.75 12.68
N HIS A 80 -13.09 7.28 12.03
CA HIS A 80 -13.94 6.51 11.12
C HIS A 80 -13.16 5.97 9.92
N MET A 81 -12.29 6.81 9.32
CA MET A 81 -11.43 6.38 8.21
C MET A 81 -10.46 5.28 8.66
N LEU A 82 -9.82 5.45 9.82
CA LEU A 82 -8.84 4.47 10.32
C LEU A 82 -9.51 3.11 10.56
N VAL A 83 -10.67 3.09 11.21
CA VAL A 83 -11.43 1.87 11.49
C VAL A 83 -11.98 1.25 10.21
N GLY A 84 -12.60 2.04 9.33
CA GLY A 84 -13.33 1.52 8.16
C GLY A 84 -12.44 1.19 6.96
N PHE A 85 -11.32 1.91 6.79
CA PHE A 85 -10.54 1.82 5.55
C PHE A 85 -9.05 1.53 5.75
N TYR A 86 -8.48 1.85 6.91
CA TYR A 86 -7.03 1.70 7.16
C TYR A 86 -6.73 0.66 8.24
N THR A 87 -7.63 -0.27 8.42
CA THR A 87 -7.44 -1.52 9.16
C THR A 87 -7.41 -2.68 8.16
N VAL A 88 -6.52 -3.63 8.36
CA VAL A 88 -6.31 -4.78 7.48
C VAL A 88 -6.56 -6.05 8.27
N ALA A 89 -7.44 -6.91 7.78
CA ALA A 89 -7.55 -8.28 8.27
C ALA A 89 -6.44 -9.11 7.62
N ASP A 90 -5.56 -9.69 8.43
CA ASP A 90 -4.49 -10.56 7.93
C ASP A 90 -4.94 -12.01 8.04
N GLY A 91 -5.23 -12.62 6.89
CA GLY A 91 -5.68 -14.01 6.82
C GLY A 91 -4.61 -15.04 7.21
N SER A 92 -3.34 -14.63 7.41
CA SER A 92 -2.27 -15.54 7.85
C SER A 92 -2.35 -15.90 9.33
N ASP A 93 -2.82 -14.98 10.16
CA ASP A 93 -2.92 -15.11 11.61
C ASP A 93 -4.34 -14.80 12.14
N GLY A 94 -5.25 -14.36 11.27
CA GLY A 94 -6.62 -13.99 11.63
C GLY A 94 -6.73 -12.72 12.47
N ILE A 95 -5.66 -11.90 12.53
CA ILE A 95 -5.55 -10.74 13.40
C ILE A 95 -5.77 -9.46 12.61
N LEU A 96 -6.51 -8.51 13.17
CA LEU A 96 -6.60 -7.16 12.64
C LEU A 96 -5.29 -6.41 12.85
N LYS A 97 -4.84 -5.71 11.80
CA LYS A 97 -3.67 -4.83 11.80
C LYS A 97 -4.12 -3.42 11.46
N VAL A 98 -3.90 -2.48 12.36
CA VAL A 98 -4.16 -1.06 12.08
C VAL A 98 -2.93 -0.45 11.43
N MET A 99 -3.14 0.39 10.42
CA MET A 99 -2.04 1.09 9.75
C MET A 99 -1.39 2.13 10.67
N ARG A 100 -0.09 2.26 10.54
CA ARG A 100 0.69 3.34 11.17
C ARG A 100 0.46 4.66 10.44
N SER A 101 0.74 5.77 11.10
CA SER A 101 0.53 7.12 10.53
C SER A 101 1.16 7.30 9.13
N TYR A 102 2.44 6.95 8.97
CA TYR A 102 3.13 7.07 7.68
C TYR A 102 2.53 6.18 6.57
N GLN A 103 1.99 5.02 6.92
CA GLN A 103 1.30 4.14 5.97
C GLN A 103 -0.04 4.76 5.55
N TYR A 104 -0.79 5.31 6.51
CA TYR A 104 -2.00 6.06 6.24
C TYR A 104 -1.74 7.23 5.29
N TYR A 105 -0.75 8.07 5.58
CA TYR A 105 -0.44 9.23 4.73
C TYR A 105 0.00 8.82 3.32
N ALA A 106 0.79 7.77 3.18
CA ALA A 106 1.19 7.26 1.88
C ALA A 106 -0.02 6.80 1.06
N ALA A 107 -0.89 5.96 1.64
CA ALA A 107 -2.08 5.46 0.95
C ALA A 107 -3.09 6.58 0.64
N SER A 108 -3.30 7.51 1.56
CA SER A 108 -4.17 8.68 1.37
C SER A 108 -3.67 9.58 0.24
N LYS A 109 -2.36 9.84 0.15
CA LYS A 109 -1.77 10.64 -0.94
C LYS A 109 -1.94 10.00 -2.32
N ILE A 110 -1.81 8.69 -2.39
CA ILE A 110 -2.06 7.96 -3.65
C ILE A 110 -3.54 8.06 -4.01
N SER A 111 -4.44 7.80 -3.08
CA SER A 111 -5.89 7.90 -3.29
C SER A 111 -6.29 9.31 -3.75
N ASP A 112 -5.77 10.34 -3.09
CA ASP A 112 -5.95 11.74 -3.47
C ASP A 112 -5.46 12.05 -4.89
N ALA A 113 -4.30 11.52 -5.28
CA ALA A 113 -3.75 11.71 -6.62
C ALA A 113 -4.64 11.08 -7.70
N VAL A 114 -5.18 9.89 -7.42
CA VAL A 114 -6.10 9.20 -8.35
C VAL A 114 -7.43 9.93 -8.47
N SER A 115 -8.03 10.36 -7.35
CA SER A 115 -9.32 11.08 -7.35
C SER A 115 -9.27 12.42 -8.09
N LYS A 116 -8.09 13.05 -8.15
CA LYS A 116 -7.84 14.34 -8.83
C LYS A 116 -7.30 14.19 -10.25
N ALA A 117 -7.17 12.94 -10.74
CA ALA A 117 -6.59 12.66 -12.05
C ALA A 117 -7.44 13.22 -13.19
N LYS A 118 -6.76 13.72 -14.22
CA LYS A 118 -7.37 14.19 -15.49
C LYS A 118 -7.12 13.14 -16.56
N TRP A 119 -8.04 12.19 -16.64
CA TRP A 119 -7.90 10.97 -17.46
C TRP A 119 -7.82 11.21 -18.98
N GLU A 120 -8.14 12.43 -19.42
CA GLU A 120 -7.99 12.82 -20.82
C GLU A 120 -6.54 13.14 -21.21
N ASN A 121 -5.70 13.42 -20.22
CA ASN A 121 -4.31 13.83 -20.46
C ASN A 121 -3.40 12.61 -20.63
N ASP A 122 -2.60 12.64 -21.70
CA ASP A 122 -1.51 11.71 -21.88
C ASP A 122 -0.33 12.04 -20.96
N GLN A 123 0.43 11.00 -20.59
CA GLN A 123 1.68 11.13 -19.81
C GLN A 123 1.52 11.82 -18.45
N GLN A 124 0.34 11.75 -17.86
CA GLN A 124 0.17 12.22 -16.49
C GLN A 124 1.02 11.37 -15.53
N ARG A 125 1.49 12.01 -14.46
CA ARG A 125 2.38 11.38 -13.51
C ARG A 125 1.63 11.09 -12.22
N GLY A 126 1.83 9.89 -11.67
CA GLY A 126 1.37 9.52 -10.34
C GLY A 126 2.30 10.07 -9.26
N GLY A 127 3.28 9.29 -8.88
CA GLY A 127 4.28 9.64 -7.87
C GLY A 127 4.95 8.41 -7.28
N TYR A 128 5.79 8.61 -6.27
CA TYR A 128 6.39 7.49 -5.56
C TYR A 128 6.39 7.67 -4.05
N ILE A 129 6.42 6.54 -3.36
CA ILE A 129 6.52 6.43 -1.91
C ILE A 129 7.92 5.92 -1.59
N TRP A 130 8.64 6.67 -0.77
CA TRP A 130 9.92 6.26 -0.24
C TRP A 130 9.77 5.80 1.21
N HIS A 131 9.60 4.50 1.40
CA HIS A 131 9.55 3.90 2.72
C HIS A 131 10.68 2.89 2.89
N THR A 132 11.42 2.99 3.98
CA THR A 132 12.58 2.10 4.25
C THR A 132 12.19 0.63 4.28
N THR A 133 13.15 -0.26 4.09
CA THR A 133 12.94 -1.71 4.22
C THR A 133 12.49 -2.03 5.65
N GLY A 134 11.57 -2.98 5.79
CA GLY A 134 10.98 -3.34 7.10
C GLY A 134 9.82 -2.44 7.56
N SER A 135 9.47 -1.37 6.84
CA SER A 135 8.37 -0.46 7.18
C SER A 135 6.97 -0.98 6.83
N GLY A 136 6.83 -2.20 6.29
CA GLY A 136 5.55 -2.74 5.86
C GLY A 136 5.06 -2.16 4.53
N LYS A 137 5.98 -1.89 3.58
CA LYS A 137 5.64 -1.40 2.22
C LYS A 137 4.63 -2.27 1.51
N THR A 138 4.80 -3.59 1.58
CA THR A 138 3.91 -4.59 0.97
C THR A 138 2.45 -4.38 1.39
N MET A 139 2.19 -4.25 2.69
CA MET A 139 0.85 -3.97 3.21
C MET A 139 0.34 -2.60 2.75
N THR A 140 1.20 -1.58 2.77
CA THR A 140 0.82 -0.21 2.38
C THR A 140 0.47 -0.13 0.89
N SER A 141 1.28 -0.73 0.02
CA SER A 141 1.07 -0.74 -1.43
C SER A 141 -0.18 -1.52 -1.81
N PHE A 142 -0.40 -2.67 -1.19
CA PHE A 142 -1.60 -3.47 -1.44
C PHE A 142 -2.87 -2.76 -0.94
N LYS A 143 -2.85 -2.21 0.28
CA LYS A 143 -3.98 -1.45 0.80
C LYS A 143 -4.30 -0.23 -0.06
N SER A 144 -3.28 0.46 -0.59
CA SER A 144 -3.49 1.55 -1.55
C SER A 144 -4.22 1.06 -2.80
N ALA A 145 -3.84 -0.11 -3.33
CA ALA A 145 -4.50 -0.71 -4.49
C ALA A 145 -5.97 -1.07 -4.19
N GLN A 146 -6.25 -1.67 -3.03
CA GLN A 146 -7.61 -1.99 -2.58
C GLN A 146 -8.47 -0.73 -2.45
N LEU A 147 -7.96 0.33 -1.82
CA LEU A 147 -8.70 1.58 -1.63
C LEU A 147 -9.10 2.20 -2.97
N ILE A 148 -8.20 2.22 -3.96
CA ILE A 148 -8.48 2.73 -5.30
C ILE A 148 -9.51 1.84 -6.01
N ALA A 149 -9.36 0.52 -5.93
CA ALA A 149 -10.29 -0.40 -6.55
C ALA A 149 -11.72 -0.25 -5.99
N SER A 150 -11.83 -0.01 -4.67
CA SER A 150 -13.10 0.15 -3.96
C SER A 150 -13.76 1.51 -4.18
N SER A 151 -12.96 2.58 -4.38
CA SER A 151 -13.46 3.95 -4.57
C SER A 151 -14.17 4.17 -5.90
N LYS A 152 -13.91 3.32 -6.89
CA LYS A 152 -14.36 3.46 -8.29
C LYS A 152 -13.78 4.67 -9.02
N ASP A 153 -12.70 5.26 -8.52
CA ASP A 153 -11.97 6.34 -9.20
C ASP A 153 -11.13 5.82 -10.37
N ALA A 154 -10.88 4.51 -10.41
CA ALA A 154 -10.23 3.81 -11.51
C ALA A 154 -11.08 2.61 -11.97
N ASP A 155 -10.98 2.26 -13.25
CA ASP A 155 -11.66 1.08 -13.81
C ASP A 155 -10.81 -0.18 -13.63
N LYS A 156 -9.49 -0.02 -13.61
CA LYS A 156 -8.51 -1.09 -13.36
C LYS A 156 -7.38 -0.60 -12.47
N VAL A 157 -7.05 -1.40 -11.48
CA VAL A 157 -5.87 -1.23 -10.63
C VAL A 157 -4.95 -2.43 -10.85
N ILE A 158 -3.77 -2.18 -11.39
CA ILE A 158 -2.81 -3.22 -11.76
C ILE A 158 -1.64 -3.16 -10.77
N PHE A 159 -1.51 -4.19 -9.95
CA PHE A 159 -0.39 -4.35 -9.03
C PHE A 159 0.74 -5.09 -9.73
N LEU A 160 1.86 -4.40 -9.94
CA LEU A 160 3.05 -4.94 -10.62
C LEU A 160 4.13 -5.35 -9.62
N MET A 161 4.56 -6.58 -9.73
CA MET A 161 5.67 -7.14 -8.95
C MET A 161 6.71 -7.79 -9.87
N ASP A 162 7.90 -8.08 -9.31
CA ASP A 162 8.89 -8.89 -10.02
C ASP A 162 8.39 -10.33 -10.17
N ARG A 163 8.79 -10.99 -11.26
CA ARG A 163 8.45 -12.39 -11.53
C ARG A 163 8.90 -13.34 -10.41
N ILE A 164 10.04 -13.05 -9.79
CA ILE A 164 10.60 -13.86 -8.70
C ILE A 164 9.67 -13.80 -7.47
N GLU A 165 9.03 -12.67 -7.23
CA GLU A 165 8.14 -12.46 -6.08
C GLU A 165 6.76 -13.10 -6.25
N LEU A 166 6.30 -13.32 -7.50
CA LEU A 166 5.04 -14.03 -7.76
C LEU A 166 5.05 -15.50 -7.30
N GLY A 167 6.23 -16.11 -7.17
CA GLY A 167 6.41 -17.48 -6.64
C GLY A 167 6.79 -17.54 -5.16
N THR A 168 6.89 -16.40 -4.48
CA THR A 168 7.46 -16.28 -3.14
C THR A 168 6.43 -15.84 -2.08
N GLN A 169 6.96 -15.57 -0.90
CA GLN A 169 6.24 -15.12 0.28
C GLN A 169 5.36 -13.89 0.02
N SER A 170 5.77 -12.96 -0.85
CA SER A 170 5.01 -11.73 -1.14
C SER A 170 3.62 -12.00 -1.73
N LEU A 171 3.50 -12.94 -2.68
CA LEU A 171 2.18 -13.30 -3.22
C LEU A 171 1.27 -13.92 -2.15
N LYS A 172 1.86 -14.73 -1.25
CA LYS A 172 1.13 -15.28 -0.12
C LYS A 172 0.66 -14.18 0.83
N GLU A 173 1.51 -13.20 1.12
CA GLU A 173 1.15 -12.03 1.93
C GLU A 173 0.02 -11.22 1.27
N TYR A 174 0.08 -10.98 -0.04
CA TYR A 174 -1.03 -10.30 -0.75
C TYR A 174 -2.34 -11.06 -0.69
N ARG A 175 -2.31 -12.37 -0.84
CA ARG A 175 -3.51 -13.21 -0.70
C ARG A 175 -4.07 -13.17 0.73
N ASN A 176 -3.23 -13.06 1.73
CA ASN A 176 -3.65 -12.95 3.13
C ASN A 176 -4.30 -11.61 3.44
N PHE A 177 -3.96 -10.54 2.69
CA PHE A 177 -4.55 -9.21 2.84
C PHE A 177 -5.79 -8.99 1.96
N ALA A 178 -6.06 -9.88 1.00
CA ALA A 178 -7.24 -9.82 0.16
C ALA A 178 -8.48 -10.22 0.96
N GLU A 179 -9.59 -9.53 0.75
CA GLU A 179 -10.88 -9.93 1.28
C GLU A 179 -11.37 -11.21 0.58
N GLU A 180 -12.26 -11.99 1.23
CA GLU A 180 -12.75 -13.27 0.69
C GLU A 180 -13.34 -13.17 -0.73
N ASN A 181 -13.81 -12.00 -1.12
CA ASN A 181 -14.39 -11.72 -2.44
C ASN A 181 -13.38 -11.16 -3.45
N GLU A 182 -12.15 -10.87 -3.03
CA GLU A 182 -11.09 -10.36 -3.89
C GLU A 182 -10.23 -11.53 -4.39
N GLU A 183 -10.44 -11.97 -5.62
CA GLU A 183 -9.57 -12.94 -6.25
C GLU A 183 -8.23 -12.30 -6.62
N VAL A 184 -7.26 -12.31 -5.71
CA VAL A 184 -5.85 -12.06 -6.02
C VAL A 184 -5.33 -13.23 -6.85
N GLN A 185 -5.61 -13.21 -8.14
CA GLN A 185 -5.14 -14.22 -9.06
C GLN A 185 -3.84 -13.73 -9.71
N ALA A 186 -2.76 -14.49 -9.48
CA ALA A 186 -1.61 -14.38 -10.35
C ALA A 186 -2.04 -14.80 -11.76
N THR A 187 -1.99 -13.87 -12.72
CA THR A 187 -2.30 -14.19 -14.10
C THR A 187 -1.29 -15.21 -14.65
N GLU A 188 -1.76 -16.39 -15.07
CA GLU A 188 -0.86 -17.48 -15.49
C GLU A 188 -0.21 -17.19 -16.85
N ASN A 189 -0.92 -16.53 -17.77
CA ASN A 189 -0.41 -16.14 -19.08
C ASN A 189 -0.86 -14.73 -19.50
N THR A 190 -0.31 -14.23 -20.61
CA THR A 190 -0.60 -12.88 -21.13
C THR A 190 -2.03 -12.77 -21.68
N ASP A 191 -2.59 -13.83 -22.25
CA ASP A 191 -3.94 -13.81 -22.83
C ASP A 191 -5.00 -13.64 -21.73
N VAL A 192 -4.87 -14.37 -20.62
CA VAL A 192 -5.72 -14.20 -19.43
C VAL A 192 -5.61 -12.78 -18.87
N LEU A 193 -4.38 -12.21 -18.84
CA LEU A 193 -4.18 -10.84 -18.39
C LEU A 193 -4.93 -9.83 -19.28
N VAL A 194 -4.86 -9.99 -20.61
CA VAL A 194 -5.57 -9.12 -21.57
C VAL A 194 -7.08 -9.23 -21.41
N ASP A 195 -7.60 -10.43 -21.20
CA ASP A 195 -9.04 -10.64 -20.99
C ASP A 195 -9.51 -9.98 -19.70
N LYS A 196 -8.76 -10.08 -18.62
CA LYS A 196 -9.05 -9.37 -17.36
C LYS A 196 -8.98 -7.85 -17.51
N LEU A 197 -8.01 -7.33 -18.24
CA LEU A 197 -7.91 -5.89 -18.53
C LEU A 197 -9.11 -5.38 -19.34
N LYS A 198 -9.61 -6.16 -20.27
CA LYS A 198 -10.83 -5.83 -21.06
C LYS A 198 -12.12 -5.99 -20.27
N SER A 199 -12.16 -6.92 -19.33
CA SER A 199 -13.35 -7.25 -18.54
C SER A 199 -13.94 -6.00 -17.86
N THR A 200 -15.25 -5.98 -17.73
CA THR A 200 -15.99 -4.99 -16.94
C THR A 200 -16.51 -5.55 -15.61
N SER A 201 -16.16 -6.80 -15.30
CA SER A 201 -16.52 -7.41 -14.01
C SER A 201 -15.83 -6.70 -12.86
N PRO A 202 -16.54 -6.41 -11.76
CA PRO A 202 -15.94 -5.85 -10.54
C PRO A 202 -14.83 -6.73 -9.94
N SER A 203 -14.91 -8.06 -10.08
CA SER A 203 -13.87 -9.01 -9.62
C SER A 203 -12.53 -8.83 -10.35
N ASP A 204 -12.53 -8.24 -11.55
CA ASP A 204 -11.33 -7.96 -12.34
C ASP A 204 -10.86 -6.50 -12.20
N THR A 205 -11.34 -5.75 -11.21
CA THR A 205 -10.89 -4.37 -10.98
C THR A 205 -9.46 -4.34 -10.44
N LEU A 206 -9.13 -5.19 -9.46
CA LEU A 206 -7.78 -5.35 -8.93
C LEU A 206 -7.11 -6.58 -9.56
N ILE A 207 -5.99 -6.34 -10.27
CA ILE A 207 -5.24 -7.37 -10.98
C ILE A 207 -3.80 -7.40 -10.45
N VAL A 208 -3.33 -8.56 -10.02
CA VAL A 208 -1.93 -8.76 -9.64
C VAL A 208 -1.19 -9.51 -10.75
N THR A 209 -0.07 -8.93 -11.22
CA THR A 209 0.71 -9.54 -12.31
C THR A 209 2.19 -9.17 -12.22
N SER A 210 3.02 -9.86 -13.00
CA SER A 210 4.44 -9.49 -13.09
C SER A 210 4.67 -8.39 -14.13
N ILE A 211 5.69 -7.56 -13.88
CA ILE A 211 6.10 -6.52 -14.82
C ILE A 211 6.49 -7.11 -16.19
N GLN A 212 7.09 -8.32 -16.19
CA GLN A 212 7.46 -9.02 -17.43
C GLN A 212 6.22 -9.36 -18.28
N LYS A 213 5.17 -9.90 -17.66
CA LYS A 213 3.93 -10.21 -18.38
C LYS A 213 3.26 -8.96 -18.89
N MET A 214 3.22 -7.91 -18.07
CA MET A 214 2.63 -6.63 -18.46
C MET A 214 3.40 -5.98 -19.60
N SER A 215 4.73 -6.03 -19.62
CA SER A 215 5.57 -5.49 -20.69
C SER A 215 5.49 -6.28 -22.01
N ASN A 216 4.96 -7.50 -22.00
CA ASN A 216 4.69 -8.27 -23.20
C ASN A 216 3.43 -7.79 -23.94
N ILE A 217 2.58 -7.01 -23.28
CA ILE A 217 1.46 -6.34 -23.90
C ILE A 217 2.01 -5.08 -24.61
N LYS A 218 2.21 -5.19 -25.91
CA LYS A 218 2.78 -4.13 -26.74
C LYS A 218 1.86 -3.83 -27.91
N ASP A 219 1.81 -2.57 -28.32
CA ASP A 219 1.27 -2.15 -29.60
C ASP A 219 2.33 -2.41 -30.68
N ASP A 220 2.56 -3.67 -31.02
CA ASP A 220 3.55 -4.10 -32.00
C ASP A 220 2.91 -5.10 -32.97
N ALA A 221 3.11 -4.88 -34.26
CA ALA A 221 2.59 -5.72 -35.36
C ALA A 221 3.06 -7.19 -35.31
N GLN A 222 4.06 -7.51 -34.48
CA GLN A 222 4.56 -8.86 -34.26
C GLN A 222 3.86 -9.60 -33.10
N ASN A 223 3.06 -8.90 -32.30
CA ASN A 223 2.29 -9.50 -31.21
C ASN A 223 0.93 -9.99 -31.70
N LYS A 224 0.49 -11.15 -31.23
CA LYS A 224 -0.84 -11.73 -31.49
C LYS A 224 -2.01 -10.89 -30.92
N LEU A 225 -1.71 -9.78 -30.22
CA LEU A 225 -2.71 -8.91 -29.64
C LEU A 225 -3.35 -8.04 -30.73
N ASN A 226 -4.67 -8.04 -30.76
CA ASN A 226 -5.43 -7.21 -31.67
C ASN A 226 -5.25 -5.72 -31.25
N PRO A 227 -4.90 -4.80 -32.18
CA PRO A 227 -4.84 -3.37 -31.87
C PRO A 227 -6.12 -2.83 -31.23
N ASN A 228 -7.27 -3.42 -31.54
CA ASN A 228 -8.54 -3.10 -30.88
C ASN A 228 -8.54 -3.41 -29.38
N ASP A 229 -7.82 -4.43 -28.93
CA ASP A 229 -7.75 -4.79 -27.50
C ASP A 229 -6.99 -3.72 -26.70
N ILE A 230 -5.88 -3.22 -27.27
CA ILE A 230 -5.11 -2.13 -26.64
C ILE A 230 -5.94 -0.84 -26.59
N ALA A 231 -6.68 -0.54 -27.66
CA ALA A 231 -7.56 0.63 -27.67
C ALA A 231 -8.69 0.52 -26.62
N LEU A 232 -9.30 -0.66 -26.47
CA LEU A 232 -10.32 -0.92 -25.44
C LEU A 232 -9.76 -0.79 -24.02
N ILE A 233 -8.54 -1.27 -23.79
CA ILE A 233 -7.90 -1.14 -22.48
C ILE A 233 -7.55 0.33 -22.21
N ASN A 234 -7.01 1.05 -23.19
CA ASN A 234 -6.65 2.47 -23.07
C ASN A 234 -7.85 3.42 -22.93
N ALA A 235 -9.05 2.96 -23.24
CA ALA A 235 -10.27 3.71 -22.96
C ALA A 235 -10.67 3.70 -21.47
N LYS A 236 -10.03 2.85 -20.66
CA LYS A 236 -10.29 2.72 -19.22
C LYS A 236 -9.33 3.59 -18.42
N ARG A 237 -9.77 3.95 -17.20
CA ARG A 237 -8.95 4.63 -16.19
C ARG A 237 -8.04 3.59 -15.52
N LEU A 238 -6.76 3.60 -15.87
CA LEU A 238 -5.78 2.61 -15.43
C LEU A 238 -4.87 3.19 -14.36
N VAL A 239 -4.70 2.47 -13.25
CA VAL A 239 -3.73 2.77 -12.19
C VAL A 239 -2.78 1.60 -12.04
N PHE A 240 -1.49 1.88 -12.05
CA PHE A 240 -0.44 0.91 -11.78
C PHE A 240 0.21 1.20 -10.44
N ILE A 241 0.24 0.21 -9.57
CA ILE A 241 1.00 0.19 -8.31
C ILE A 241 2.20 -0.73 -8.51
N VAL A 242 3.40 -0.19 -8.34
CA VAL A 242 4.67 -0.90 -8.61
C VAL A 242 5.45 -1.06 -7.32
N ASP A 243 5.55 -2.29 -6.84
CA ASP A 243 6.36 -2.58 -5.66
C ASP A 243 7.83 -2.76 -6.03
N GLU A 244 8.74 -2.41 -5.10
CA GLU A 244 10.19 -2.47 -5.25
C GLU A 244 10.71 -1.85 -6.57
N CYS A 245 10.20 -0.68 -6.93
CA CYS A 245 10.38 -0.03 -8.22
C CYS A 245 11.82 0.42 -8.54
N HIS A 246 12.78 0.23 -7.62
CA HIS A 246 14.20 0.56 -7.78
C HIS A 246 15.01 -0.51 -8.54
N ARG A 247 14.46 -1.68 -8.80
CA ARG A 247 15.19 -2.78 -9.44
C ARG A 247 15.59 -2.43 -10.87
N SER A 248 16.83 -2.74 -11.24
CA SER A 248 17.43 -2.34 -12.52
C SER A 248 16.71 -2.90 -13.76
N THR A 249 16.01 -4.02 -13.62
CA THR A 249 15.24 -4.66 -14.70
C THR A 249 13.92 -3.93 -15.00
N PHE A 250 13.48 -3.03 -14.10
CA PHE A 250 12.22 -2.32 -14.26
C PHE A 250 12.26 -1.20 -15.30
N GLY A 251 13.40 -0.58 -15.57
CA GLY A 251 13.50 0.63 -16.38
C GLY A 251 12.94 0.48 -17.79
N ASP A 252 13.46 -0.48 -18.57
CA ASP A 252 13.07 -0.66 -19.98
C ASP A 252 11.65 -1.24 -20.11
N MET A 253 11.29 -2.18 -19.23
CA MET A 253 9.93 -2.76 -19.18
C MET A 253 8.90 -1.70 -18.77
N MET A 254 9.22 -0.85 -17.82
CA MET A 254 8.34 0.23 -17.39
C MET A 254 8.13 1.26 -18.50
N GLN A 255 9.17 1.62 -19.26
CA GLN A 255 9.04 2.50 -20.41
C GLN A 255 8.10 1.90 -21.47
N THR A 256 8.22 0.60 -21.75
CA THR A 256 7.32 -0.13 -22.65
C THR A 256 5.86 -0.04 -22.18
N ILE A 257 5.60 -0.33 -20.89
CA ILE A 257 4.26 -0.27 -20.32
C ILE A 257 3.69 1.15 -20.42
N LYS A 258 4.48 2.17 -20.09
CA LYS A 258 4.06 3.58 -20.18
C LYS A 258 3.76 4.02 -21.62
N HIS A 259 4.54 3.54 -22.56
CA HIS A 259 4.28 3.83 -23.99
C HIS A 259 2.97 3.17 -24.45
N THR A 260 2.70 1.95 -23.99
CA THR A 260 1.47 1.21 -24.33
C THR A 260 0.23 1.82 -23.67
N PHE A 261 0.38 2.37 -22.45
CA PHE A 261 -0.72 2.93 -21.65
C PHE A 261 -0.44 4.39 -21.24
N PRO A 262 -0.45 5.33 -22.19
CA PRO A 262 0.03 6.71 -21.97
C PRO A 262 -0.84 7.53 -21.02
N LYS A 263 -2.13 7.17 -20.83
CA LYS A 263 -3.07 7.85 -19.92
C LYS A 263 -3.08 7.28 -18.50
N ALA A 264 -2.38 6.17 -18.27
CA ALA A 264 -2.36 5.50 -17.00
C ALA A 264 -1.57 6.30 -15.94
N LEU A 265 -1.99 6.19 -14.68
CA LEU A 265 -1.23 6.65 -13.53
C LEU A 265 -0.31 5.54 -13.01
N PHE A 266 0.89 5.94 -12.62
CA PHE A 266 1.90 5.01 -12.11
C PHE A 266 2.39 5.48 -10.75
N PHE A 267 2.27 4.61 -9.73
CA PHE A 267 2.77 4.84 -8.39
C PHE A 267 3.83 3.80 -8.05
N GLY A 268 5.02 4.27 -7.63
CA GLY A 268 6.13 3.41 -7.25
C GLY A 268 6.34 3.34 -5.75
N PHE A 269 6.62 2.16 -5.22
CA PHE A 269 7.08 1.95 -3.84
C PHE A 269 8.54 1.52 -3.85
N THR A 270 9.36 2.14 -3.00
CA THR A 270 10.78 1.82 -2.91
C THR A 270 11.36 2.11 -1.53
N GLY A 271 12.32 1.27 -1.09
CA GLY A 271 13.14 1.55 0.09
C GLY A 271 14.37 2.39 -0.24
N THR A 272 14.80 2.39 -1.52
CA THR A 272 16.02 3.03 -2.00
C THR A 272 15.77 3.73 -3.34
N PRO A 273 15.22 4.95 -3.35
CA PRO A 273 14.97 5.66 -4.60
C PRO A 273 16.27 5.93 -5.34
N ILE A 274 16.25 5.78 -6.66
CA ILE A 274 17.38 6.13 -7.54
C ILE A 274 17.39 7.64 -7.69
N GLN A 275 18.39 8.29 -7.12
CA GLN A 275 18.66 9.72 -7.24
C GLN A 275 19.74 9.96 -8.31
N GLY A 276 19.92 11.22 -8.74
CA GLY A 276 20.83 11.59 -9.81
C GLY A 276 22.28 11.10 -9.63
N GLU A 277 22.78 11.03 -8.39
CA GLU A 277 24.12 10.56 -8.04
C GLU A 277 24.31 9.04 -8.21
N ASN A 278 23.24 8.26 -8.12
CA ASN A 278 23.26 6.79 -8.23
C ASN A 278 22.69 6.29 -9.57
N GLN A 279 22.64 7.15 -10.57
CA GLN A 279 22.01 6.90 -11.86
C GLN A 279 22.87 5.97 -12.72
N LYS A 280 22.47 4.70 -12.85
CA LYS A 280 23.11 3.75 -13.78
C LYS A 280 22.60 3.86 -15.23
N LYS A 281 21.40 4.38 -15.43
CA LYS A 281 20.74 4.72 -16.71
C LYS A 281 20.12 6.10 -16.55
N MET A 282 19.88 6.84 -17.63
CA MET A 282 19.38 8.23 -17.61
C MET A 282 17.98 8.43 -16.99
N SER A 283 17.54 7.57 -16.08
CA SER A 283 16.23 7.66 -15.41
C SER A 283 16.37 7.56 -13.89
N THR A 284 15.82 8.53 -13.18
CA THR A 284 15.65 8.49 -11.72
C THR A 284 14.25 7.98 -11.37
N THR A 285 14.01 7.62 -10.10
CA THR A 285 12.66 7.27 -9.64
C THR A 285 11.66 8.39 -9.93
N ALA A 286 12.06 9.64 -9.73
CA ALA A 286 11.23 10.81 -10.01
C ALA A 286 10.92 11.01 -11.50
N THR A 287 11.86 10.71 -12.41
CA THR A 287 11.60 10.79 -13.86
C THR A 287 10.62 9.73 -14.32
N VAL A 288 10.63 8.56 -13.67
CA VAL A 288 9.74 7.45 -14.02
C VAL A 288 8.34 7.64 -13.44
N PHE A 289 8.22 7.96 -12.17
CA PHE A 289 6.94 7.95 -11.45
C PHE A 289 6.35 9.35 -11.20
N GLY A 290 7.19 10.38 -11.12
CA GLY A 290 6.79 11.73 -10.75
C GLY A 290 7.33 12.14 -9.38
N ASN A 291 6.61 13.02 -8.68
CA ASN A 291 7.04 13.56 -7.40
C ASN A 291 7.00 12.53 -6.27
N GLU A 292 7.85 12.73 -5.27
CA GLU A 292 7.73 12.04 -3.99
C GLU A 292 6.43 12.45 -3.30
N LEU A 293 5.58 11.49 -2.99
CA LEU A 293 4.29 11.71 -2.32
C LEU A 293 4.41 11.61 -0.82
N HIS A 294 5.23 10.70 -0.34
CA HIS A 294 5.52 10.53 1.08
C HIS A 294 6.88 9.86 1.28
N ARG A 295 7.53 10.20 2.40
CA ARG A 295 8.81 9.63 2.82
C ARG A 295 8.72 9.10 4.24
N TYR A 296 9.25 7.90 4.45
CA TYR A 296 9.57 7.34 5.75
C TYR A 296 10.97 6.74 5.67
N SER A 297 11.94 7.49 6.17
CA SER A 297 13.36 7.19 6.01
C SER A 297 13.82 6.09 6.97
N ILE A 298 15.05 5.61 6.77
CA ILE A 298 15.68 4.68 7.71
C ILE A 298 15.88 5.33 9.10
N ALA A 299 16.11 6.65 9.15
CA ALA A 299 16.24 7.39 10.40
C ALA A 299 14.91 7.40 11.17
N ASP A 300 13.79 7.63 10.47
CA ASP A 300 12.45 7.53 11.06
C ASP A 300 12.20 6.11 11.58
N GLY A 301 12.55 5.09 10.78
CA GLY A 301 12.39 3.68 11.16
C GLY A 301 13.19 3.27 12.39
N ILE A 302 14.40 3.79 12.54
CA ILE A 302 15.25 3.56 13.72
C ILE A 302 14.66 4.28 14.95
N ARG A 303 14.27 5.55 14.80
CA ARG A 303 13.65 6.34 15.87
C ARG A 303 12.39 5.65 16.41
N ASP A 304 11.55 5.13 15.51
CA ASP A 304 10.29 4.51 15.85
C ASP A 304 10.44 3.00 16.21
N HIS A 305 11.68 2.50 16.33
CA HIS A 305 12.00 1.10 16.61
C HIS A 305 11.41 0.08 15.61
N ASN A 306 11.11 0.51 14.39
CA ASN A 306 10.60 -0.34 13.31
C ASN A 306 11.71 -1.02 12.52
N VAL A 307 12.93 -0.49 12.59
CA VAL A 307 14.13 -1.01 11.94
C VAL A 307 15.24 -1.08 12.97
N LEU A 308 16.02 -2.15 12.93
CA LEU A 308 17.17 -2.31 13.81
C LEU A 308 18.19 -1.20 13.53
N GLY A 309 18.67 -0.54 14.58
CA GLY A 309 19.74 0.44 14.49
C GLY A 309 21.06 -0.24 14.11
N PHE A 310 21.92 0.51 13.41
CA PHE A 310 23.31 0.08 13.19
C PHE A 310 24.14 0.43 14.40
N ASP A 311 24.78 -0.57 14.99
CA ASP A 311 25.82 -0.35 15.97
C ASP A 311 27.18 -0.40 15.22
N PRO A 312 27.82 0.75 14.95
CA PRO A 312 29.10 0.74 14.24
C PRO A 312 30.17 0.19 15.16
N TYR A 313 30.56 -1.06 14.97
CA TYR A 313 31.77 -1.58 15.55
C TYR A 313 32.95 -0.72 15.06
N LYS A 314 33.62 -0.02 16.00
CA LYS A 314 34.90 0.62 15.76
C LYS A 314 36.03 -0.40 15.81
#